data_17d458236c23b1b9ba3618d829436131
#
_entry.id   17d458236c23b1b9ba3618d829436131
#
_cell.length_a   1.000
_cell.length_b   1.000
_cell.length_c   1.000
_cell.angle_alpha   90.00
_cell.angle_beta   90.00
_cell.angle_gamma   90.00
#
_symmetry.space_group_name_H-M   'P 1'
#
loop_
_entity.id
_entity.type
_entity.pdbx_description
1 polymer ?
#
loop_
_entity_poly.entity_id
_entity_poly.type
_entity_poly.pdbx_seq_one_letter_code
_entity_poly.pdbx_strand_id
1 'polypeptide(L)'
;MLTILSEKKTLSPWAKGGIGLSAGALLLVLVGLLFPTAAAFFPLVSLWCSCVLFYGALWVLHTAGVELDFFHRAAIIAFWAGAVLYFYWALDRRQFIYAWDYVNYIQKQFNTEAAFALGPVAGFKYIISTFSEDYTNFITLFTEFPFCLTAKTGDSYAFAQVFCVLPSLMLMLAGLTIKIGQMLEVKNKFWYFLIGFSWVLTYPFLRMSAMLAQPDWFGLIFAFAILLLTLDYRFEKLEPGRFMLIFLATAAIILSRRWYLYFVVGYYFSYAL
;
A
#
# COMPACT_ATOMS: atom_id res chain seq x y z
N MET A 1 -19.66 41.12 27.95
CA MET A 1 -19.01 39.95 28.59
C MET A 1 -19.87 38.75 28.30
N LEU A 2 -19.37 37.64 27.72
CA LEU A 2 -20.08 36.45 27.25
C LEU A 2 -20.41 36.44 25.73
N THR A 3 -19.36 36.53 24.88
CA THR A 3 -19.43 36.09 23.47
C THR A 3 -18.18 35.31 23.12
N ILE A 4 -17.71 34.48 24.05
CA ILE A 4 -16.59 33.55 23.87
C ILE A 4 -17.11 32.13 24.15
N LEU A 5 -18.01 31.62 23.33
CA LEU A 5 -18.32 30.20 23.35
C LEU A 5 -18.83 29.78 21.97
N SER A 6 -18.12 28.85 21.40
CA SER A 6 -18.55 27.98 20.32
C SER A 6 -18.05 28.28 18.89
N GLU A 7 -16.78 28.54 18.68
CA GLU A 7 -16.16 27.92 17.50
C GLU A 7 -15.98 26.42 17.81
N LYS A 8 -16.95 25.61 17.40
CA LYS A 8 -16.74 24.17 17.30
C LYS A 8 -15.59 23.95 16.32
N LYS A 9 -14.35 23.84 16.83
CA LYS A 9 -13.22 23.38 16.04
C LYS A 9 -13.57 21.99 15.50
N THR A 10 -14.15 21.95 14.30
CA THR A 10 -14.37 20.69 13.63
C THR A 10 -13.01 20.06 13.35
N LEU A 11 -12.81 18.85 13.84
CA LEU A 11 -11.59 18.08 13.59
C LEU A 11 -11.32 18.03 12.10
N SER A 12 -10.07 18.23 11.69
CA SER A 12 -9.68 18.08 10.29
C SER A 12 -10.05 16.68 9.77
N PRO A 13 -10.32 16.52 8.48
CA PRO A 13 -10.58 15.21 7.89
C PRO A 13 -9.47 14.19 8.22
N TRP A 14 -8.22 14.65 8.29
CA TRP A 14 -7.05 13.85 8.65
C TRP A 14 -7.10 13.38 10.11
N ALA A 15 -7.47 14.24 11.03
CA ALA A 15 -7.63 13.86 12.42
C ALA A 15 -8.76 12.82 12.59
N LYS A 16 -9.88 13.00 11.89
CA LYS A 16 -10.98 12.03 11.90
C LYS A 16 -10.57 10.66 11.35
N GLY A 17 -9.83 10.63 10.23
CA GLY A 17 -9.28 9.40 9.65
C GLY A 17 -8.30 8.69 10.61
N GLY A 18 -7.38 9.43 11.21
CA GLY A 18 -6.45 8.91 12.21
C GLY A 18 -7.14 8.32 13.44
N ILE A 19 -8.17 9.00 13.96
CA ILE A 19 -8.99 8.50 15.08
C ILE A 19 -9.71 7.21 14.67
N GLY A 20 -10.30 7.15 13.47
CA GLY A 20 -10.96 5.95 12.97
C GLY A 20 -10.03 4.74 12.89
N LEU A 21 -8.82 4.94 12.35
CA LEU A 21 -7.81 3.88 12.29
C LEU A 21 -7.35 3.44 13.68
N SER A 22 -7.17 4.38 14.60
CA SER A 22 -6.79 4.07 15.99
C SER A 22 -7.88 3.27 16.71
N ALA A 23 -9.15 3.64 16.52
CA ALA A 23 -10.27 2.89 17.04
C ALA A 23 -10.34 1.48 16.44
N GLY A 24 -10.07 1.33 15.13
CA GLY A 24 -9.97 0.02 14.48
C GLY A 24 -8.85 -0.83 15.05
N ALA A 25 -7.68 -0.26 15.31
CA ALA A 25 -6.57 -0.97 15.96
C ALA A 25 -6.95 -1.46 17.36
N LEU A 26 -7.59 -0.60 18.17
CA LEU A 26 -8.04 -0.97 19.51
C LEU A 26 -9.05 -2.10 19.45
N LEU A 27 -10.00 -2.04 18.52
CA LEU A 27 -10.99 -3.11 18.30
C LEU A 27 -10.32 -4.44 17.94
N LEU A 28 -9.30 -4.41 17.06
CA LEU A 28 -8.53 -5.62 16.70
C LEU A 28 -7.81 -6.21 17.90
N VAL A 29 -7.19 -5.36 18.74
CA VAL A 29 -6.57 -5.84 19.97
C VAL A 29 -7.59 -6.52 20.88
N LEU A 30 -8.75 -5.92 21.08
CA LEU A 30 -9.84 -6.50 21.89
C LEU A 30 -10.33 -7.83 21.31
N VAL A 31 -10.56 -7.91 20.00
CA VAL A 31 -10.97 -9.16 19.32
C VAL A 31 -9.88 -10.23 19.47
N GLY A 32 -8.61 -9.89 19.31
CA GLY A 32 -7.49 -10.82 19.47
C GLY A 32 -7.33 -11.34 20.90
N LEU A 33 -7.66 -10.52 21.90
CA LEU A 33 -7.65 -10.91 23.31
C LEU A 33 -8.83 -11.81 23.68
N LEU A 34 -10.02 -11.50 23.18
CA LEU A 34 -11.26 -12.22 23.52
C LEU A 34 -11.43 -13.51 22.70
N PHE A 35 -10.96 -13.52 21.45
CA PHE A 35 -11.13 -14.61 20.50
C PHE A 35 -9.80 -14.94 19.80
N PRO A 36 -8.77 -15.41 20.51
CA PRO A 36 -7.43 -15.55 19.97
C PRO A 36 -7.30 -16.56 18.83
N THR A 37 -8.23 -17.49 18.71
CA THR A 37 -8.23 -18.53 17.66
C THR A 37 -9.33 -18.31 16.61
N ALA A 38 -9.96 -17.12 16.58
CA ALA A 38 -11.01 -16.85 15.60
C ALA A 38 -10.43 -16.82 14.18
N ALA A 39 -10.91 -17.67 13.29
CA ALA A 39 -10.50 -17.71 11.89
C ALA A 39 -10.65 -16.37 11.16
N ALA A 40 -11.59 -15.53 11.62
CA ALA A 40 -11.81 -14.19 11.07
C ALA A 40 -10.75 -13.15 11.53
N PHE A 41 -9.89 -13.45 12.50
CA PHE A 41 -8.97 -12.47 13.06
C PHE A 41 -7.95 -11.98 12.03
N PHE A 42 -7.28 -12.88 11.33
CA PHE A 42 -6.26 -12.50 10.33
C PHE A 42 -6.86 -11.73 9.15
N PRO A 43 -7.99 -12.13 8.54
CA PRO A 43 -8.68 -11.31 7.56
C PRO A 43 -9.03 -9.90 8.03
N LEU A 44 -9.47 -9.71 9.28
CA LEU A 44 -9.74 -8.39 9.85
C LEU A 44 -8.46 -7.55 10.01
N VAL A 45 -7.37 -8.16 10.47
CA VAL A 45 -6.05 -7.51 10.51
C VAL A 45 -5.63 -7.07 9.12
N SER A 46 -5.77 -7.93 8.12
CA SER A 46 -5.42 -7.65 6.73
C SER A 46 -6.24 -6.49 6.15
N LEU A 47 -7.54 -6.48 6.37
CA LEU A 47 -8.41 -5.38 5.96
C LEU A 47 -7.98 -4.05 6.61
N TRP A 48 -7.73 -4.07 7.90
CA TRP A 48 -7.26 -2.88 8.62
C TRP A 48 -5.91 -2.39 8.11
N CYS A 49 -4.93 -3.29 7.89
CA CYS A 49 -3.64 -2.95 7.31
C CYS A 49 -3.79 -2.32 5.92
N SER A 50 -4.69 -2.84 5.09
CA SER A 50 -4.98 -2.28 3.77
C SER A 50 -5.58 -0.86 3.86
N CYS A 51 -6.47 -0.63 4.83
CA CYS A 51 -6.99 0.71 5.12
C CYS A 51 -5.89 1.67 5.60
N VAL A 52 -4.96 1.20 6.45
CA VAL A 52 -3.81 1.99 6.89
C VAL A 52 -2.89 2.33 5.73
N LEU A 53 -2.61 1.38 4.84
CA LEU A 53 -1.79 1.59 3.66
C LEU A 53 -2.41 2.65 2.74
N PHE A 54 -3.71 2.53 2.46
CA PHE A 54 -4.45 3.47 1.62
C PHE A 54 -4.50 4.88 2.24
N TYR A 55 -4.80 4.97 3.53
CA TYR A 55 -4.80 6.23 4.25
C TYR A 55 -3.41 6.86 4.31
N GLY A 56 -2.37 6.04 4.53
CA GLY A 56 -0.97 6.48 4.50
C GLY A 56 -0.59 7.06 3.13
N ALA A 57 -1.04 6.42 2.04
CA ALA A 57 -0.86 6.93 0.70
C ALA A 57 -1.52 8.30 0.50
N LEU A 58 -2.76 8.49 0.95
CA LEU A 58 -3.42 9.80 0.93
C LEU A 58 -2.67 10.84 1.76
N TRP A 59 -2.14 10.45 2.91
CA TRP A 59 -1.37 11.36 3.76
C TRP A 59 -0.04 11.77 3.12
N VAL A 60 0.64 10.86 2.44
CA VAL A 60 1.83 11.19 1.63
C VAL A 60 1.50 12.23 0.57
N LEU A 61 0.41 12.05 -0.20
CA LEU A 61 -0.03 13.02 -1.19
C LEU A 61 -0.27 14.41 -0.59
N HIS A 62 -1.01 14.44 0.52
CA HIS A 62 -1.28 15.70 1.23
C HIS A 62 0.01 16.39 1.68
N THR A 63 0.93 15.64 2.29
CA THR A 63 2.23 16.18 2.77
C THR A 63 3.12 16.64 1.62
N ALA A 64 3.05 15.96 0.47
CA ALA A 64 3.75 16.37 -0.75
C ALA A 64 3.10 17.56 -1.49
N GLY A 65 1.97 18.08 -0.99
CA GLY A 65 1.24 19.17 -1.62
C GLY A 65 0.58 18.80 -2.94
N VAL A 66 0.16 17.53 -3.08
CA VAL A 66 -0.53 17.03 -4.27
C VAL A 66 -2.02 16.96 -4.01
N GLU A 67 -2.78 17.67 -4.79
CA GLU A 67 -4.25 17.64 -4.76
C GLU A 67 -4.80 16.80 -5.93
N LEU A 68 -5.69 15.88 -5.60
CA LEU A 68 -6.44 15.08 -6.58
C LEU A 68 -7.79 15.75 -6.79
N ASP A 69 -8.01 16.29 -7.98
CA ASP A 69 -9.32 16.78 -8.39
C ASP A 69 -10.29 15.62 -8.71
N PHE A 70 -11.50 15.97 -9.10
CA PHE A 70 -12.54 14.98 -9.43
C PHE A 70 -12.11 14.04 -10.56
N PHE A 71 -11.49 14.55 -11.62
CA PHE A 71 -11.11 13.76 -12.79
C PHE A 71 -9.98 12.80 -12.49
N HIS A 72 -8.98 13.22 -11.67
CA HIS A 72 -7.92 12.33 -11.19
C HIS A 72 -8.49 11.17 -10.38
N ARG A 73 -9.41 11.47 -9.44
CA ARG A 73 -10.05 10.43 -8.60
C ARG A 73 -10.88 9.48 -9.45
N ALA A 74 -11.67 10.00 -10.39
CA ALA A 74 -12.49 9.19 -11.29
C ALA A 74 -11.64 8.25 -12.15
N ALA A 75 -10.50 8.73 -12.70
CA ALA A 75 -9.59 7.91 -13.47
C ALA A 75 -8.98 6.79 -12.61
N ILE A 76 -8.49 7.10 -11.39
CA ILE A 76 -7.93 6.11 -10.46
C ILE A 76 -8.97 5.03 -10.15
N ILE A 77 -10.20 5.41 -9.81
CA ILE A 77 -11.27 4.48 -9.48
C ILE A 77 -11.63 3.62 -10.70
N ALA A 78 -11.73 4.22 -11.89
CA ALA A 78 -12.06 3.48 -13.12
C ALA A 78 -10.99 2.43 -13.48
N PHE A 79 -9.70 2.80 -13.39
CA PHE A 79 -8.60 1.86 -13.63
C PHE A 79 -8.57 0.74 -12.59
N TRP A 80 -8.75 1.07 -11.30
CA TRP A 80 -8.80 0.07 -10.24
C TRP A 80 -9.99 -0.88 -10.43
N ALA A 81 -11.19 -0.35 -10.65
CA ALA A 81 -12.39 -1.17 -10.89
C ALA A 81 -12.20 -2.07 -12.12
N GLY A 82 -11.63 -1.55 -13.19
CA GLY A 82 -11.31 -2.32 -14.39
C GLY A 82 -10.31 -3.46 -14.11
N ALA A 83 -9.26 -3.20 -13.32
CA ALA A 83 -8.29 -4.21 -12.91
C ALA A 83 -8.95 -5.28 -12.02
N VAL A 84 -9.75 -4.89 -11.02
CA VAL A 84 -10.48 -5.81 -10.14
C VAL A 84 -11.42 -6.70 -10.94
N LEU A 85 -12.22 -6.12 -11.84
CA LEU A 85 -13.14 -6.88 -12.70
C LEU A 85 -12.40 -7.83 -13.62
N TYR A 86 -11.27 -7.40 -14.21
CA TYR A 86 -10.46 -8.26 -15.05
C TYR A 86 -9.90 -9.47 -14.28
N PHE A 87 -9.30 -9.23 -13.10
CA PHE A 87 -8.74 -10.30 -12.28
C PHE A 87 -9.83 -11.22 -11.73
N TYR A 88 -10.97 -10.68 -11.30
CA TYR A 88 -12.12 -11.48 -10.88
C TYR A 88 -12.62 -12.38 -12.00
N TRP A 89 -12.77 -11.83 -13.22
CA TRP A 89 -13.16 -12.61 -14.38
C TRP A 89 -12.12 -13.67 -14.76
N ALA A 90 -10.84 -13.40 -14.50
CA ALA A 90 -9.74 -14.29 -14.82
C ALA A 90 -9.59 -15.45 -13.82
N LEU A 91 -10.08 -15.33 -12.59
CA LEU A 91 -9.88 -16.30 -11.50
C LEU A 91 -10.19 -17.76 -11.90
N ASP A 92 -11.29 -17.98 -12.65
CA ASP A 92 -11.75 -19.32 -13.05
C ASP A 92 -11.32 -19.72 -14.46
N ARG A 93 -10.67 -18.83 -15.20
CA ARG A 93 -10.38 -19.01 -16.63
C ARG A 93 -8.91 -19.10 -16.96
N ARG A 94 -8.06 -18.72 -16.02
CA ARG A 94 -6.63 -18.77 -16.19
C ARG A 94 -6.09 -20.11 -15.68
N GLN A 95 -5.43 -20.82 -16.56
CA GLN A 95 -4.61 -21.99 -16.21
C GLN A 95 -3.15 -21.53 -16.15
N PHE A 96 -2.79 -20.82 -15.10
CA PHE A 96 -1.42 -20.37 -14.92
C PHE A 96 -0.67 -21.36 -14.03
N ILE A 97 0.46 -21.86 -14.50
CA ILE A 97 1.36 -22.67 -13.69
C ILE A 97 2.29 -21.70 -12.98
N TYR A 98 2.07 -21.52 -11.69
CA TYR A 98 2.99 -20.78 -10.85
C TYR A 98 4.20 -21.67 -10.55
N ALA A 99 5.38 -21.16 -10.85
CA ALA A 99 6.63 -21.86 -10.62
C ALA A 99 7.63 -20.98 -9.88
N TRP A 100 8.63 -21.56 -9.23
CA TRP A 100 9.73 -20.88 -8.58
C TRP A 100 9.25 -19.94 -7.45
N ASP A 101 9.70 -18.71 -7.48
CA ASP A 101 9.42 -17.68 -6.47
C ASP A 101 7.93 -17.43 -6.26
N TYR A 102 7.10 -17.58 -7.30
CA TYR A 102 5.65 -17.35 -7.21
C TYR A 102 4.96 -18.31 -6.26
N VAL A 103 5.38 -19.57 -6.28
CA VAL A 103 4.87 -20.60 -5.36
C VAL A 103 5.27 -20.25 -3.93
N ASN A 104 6.48 -19.73 -3.73
CA ASN A 104 6.96 -19.32 -2.40
C ASN A 104 6.08 -18.24 -1.78
N TYR A 105 5.63 -17.25 -2.56
CA TYR A 105 4.77 -16.20 -2.02
C TYR A 105 3.39 -16.72 -1.59
N ILE A 106 2.81 -17.60 -2.42
CA ILE A 106 1.53 -18.23 -2.07
C ILE A 106 1.71 -19.12 -0.83
N GLN A 107 2.78 -19.90 -0.78
CA GLN A 107 3.09 -20.72 0.40
C GLN A 107 3.29 -19.87 1.66
N LYS A 108 3.92 -18.71 1.54
CA LYS A 108 4.07 -17.77 2.67
C LYS A 108 2.73 -17.25 3.15
N GLN A 109 1.77 -17.02 2.25
CA GLN A 109 0.40 -16.64 2.63
C GLN A 109 -0.25 -17.74 3.47
N PHE A 110 -0.21 -19.00 3.02
CA PHE A 110 -0.75 -20.14 3.78
C PHE A 110 -0.05 -20.34 5.13
N ASN A 111 1.27 -20.22 5.16
CA ASN A 111 2.02 -20.38 6.40
C ASN A 111 1.69 -19.27 7.41
N THR A 112 1.47 -18.03 6.92
CA THR A 112 1.05 -16.91 7.76
C THR A 112 -0.36 -17.12 8.30
N GLU A 113 -1.29 -17.58 7.46
CA GLU A 113 -2.65 -17.96 7.88
C GLU A 113 -2.59 -19.05 8.98
N ALA A 114 -1.83 -20.11 8.75
CA ALA A 114 -1.64 -21.17 9.74
C ALA A 114 -1.06 -20.68 11.07
N ALA A 115 -0.10 -19.74 11.02
CA ALA A 115 0.44 -19.13 12.21
C ALA A 115 -0.60 -18.28 12.97
N PHE A 116 -1.44 -17.51 12.27
CA PHE A 116 -2.54 -16.77 12.89
C PHE A 116 -3.64 -17.67 13.44
N ALA A 117 -3.84 -18.85 12.88
CA ALA A 117 -4.76 -19.84 13.44
C ALA A 117 -4.34 -20.35 14.84
N LEU A 118 -3.03 -20.27 15.16
CA LEU A 118 -2.50 -20.53 16.50
C LEU A 118 -2.67 -19.35 17.47
N GLY A 119 -3.06 -18.20 16.98
CA GLY A 119 -3.31 -16.98 17.72
C GLY A 119 -2.53 -15.75 17.20
N PRO A 120 -2.96 -14.54 17.58
CA PRO A 120 -2.39 -13.29 17.08
C PRO A 120 -0.88 -13.18 17.32
N VAL A 121 -0.42 -13.55 18.52
CA VAL A 121 0.99 -13.46 18.89
C VAL A 121 1.85 -14.39 18.03
N ALA A 122 1.38 -15.60 17.76
CA ALA A 122 2.07 -16.56 16.89
C ALA A 122 2.15 -16.02 15.45
N GLY A 123 1.05 -15.46 14.92
CA GLY A 123 1.00 -14.88 13.59
C GLY A 123 1.98 -13.71 13.42
N PHE A 124 1.95 -12.73 14.30
CA PHE A 124 2.89 -11.60 14.24
C PHE A 124 4.35 -12.02 14.46
N LYS A 125 4.62 -12.93 15.40
CA LYS A 125 5.95 -13.48 15.61
C LYS A 125 6.48 -14.18 14.35
N TYR A 126 5.63 -14.92 13.66
CA TYR A 126 5.99 -15.57 12.40
C TYR A 126 6.34 -14.54 11.30
N ILE A 127 5.56 -13.48 11.13
CA ILE A 127 5.88 -12.43 10.17
C ILE A 127 7.23 -11.78 10.50
N ILE A 128 7.45 -11.40 11.76
CA ILE A 128 8.68 -10.75 12.22
C ILE A 128 9.90 -11.68 12.01
N SER A 129 9.76 -12.98 12.22
CA SER A 129 10.86 -13.93 12.03
C SER A 129 11.37 -13.99 10.59
N THR A 130 10.54 -13.58 9.61
CA THR A 130 10.93 -13.58 8.18
C THR A 130 11.61 -12.29 7.72
N PHE A 131 11.76 -11.28 8.58
CA PHE A 131 12.36 -9.99 8.18
C PHE A 131 13.85 -10.08 7.81
N SER A 132 14.53 -11.14 8.23
CA SER A 132 15.90 -11.44 7.82
C SER A 132 16.00 -12.24 6.52
N GLU A 133 14.88 -12.74 5.99
CA GLU A 133 14.82 -13.50 4.74
C GLU A 133 14.79 -12.58 3.53
N ASP A 134 15.16 -13.11 2.35
CA ASP A 134 15.05 -12.38 1.08
C ASP A 134 13.59 -12.08 0.70
N TYR A 135 12.69 -12.96 1.13
CA TYR A 135 11.26 -12.89 0.91
C TYR A 135 10.56 -12.78 2.27
N THR A 136 10.17 -11.57 2.63
CA THR A 136 9.48 -11.35 3.90
C THR A 136 7.98 -11.69 3.78
N ASN A 137 7.36 -11.99 4.92
CA ASN A 137 5.91 -12.19 4.98
C ASN A 137 5.13 -10.87 5.18
N PHE A 138 5.80 -9.72 5.04
CA PHE A 138 5.17 -8.42 5.31
C PHE A 138 3.94 -8.16 4.43
N ILE A 139 4.01 -8.54 3.14
CA ILE A 139 2.89 -8.35 2.21
C ILE A 139 1.64 -9.16 2.59
N THR A 140 1.80 -10.30 3.26
CA THR A 140 0.65 -11.14 3.65
C THR A 140 -0.32 -10.44 4.58
N LEU A 141 0.15 -9.40 5.31
CA LEU A 141 -0.70 -8.53 6.12
C LEU A 141 -1.74 -7.74 5.31
N PHE A 142 -1.55 -7.62 4.01
CA PHE A 142 -2.41 -6.79 3.15
C PHE A 142 -3.27 -7.63 2.18
N THR A 143 -3.02 -8.92 2.08
CA THR A 143 -3.62 -9.76 1.04
C THR A 143 -4.62 -10.80 1.55
N GLU A 144 -4.67 -11.05 2.87
CA GLU A 144 -5.53 -12.11 3.43
C GLU A 144 -7.03 -11.84 3.25
N PHE A 145 -7.47 -10.58 3.41
CA PHE A 145 -8.90 -10.29 3.41
C PHE A 145 -9.63 -10.82 2.17
N PRO A 146 -9.24 -10.47 0.92
CA PRO A 146 -9.93 -11.04 -0.23
C PRO A 146 -9.47 -12.47 -0.55
N PHE A 147 -8.24 -12.87 -0.19
CA PHE A 147 -7.73 -14.21 -0.41
C PHE A 147 -8.56 -15.28 0.35
N CYS A 148 -8.93 -15.00 1.60
CA CYS A 148 -9.75 -15.90 2.41
C CYS A 148 -11.17 -16.12 1.86
N LEU A 149 -11.69 -15.23 1.02
CA LEU A 149 -13.01 -15.29 0.41
C LEU A 149 -13.03 -16.02 -0.94
N THR A 150 -11.89 -16.50 -1.40
CA THR A 150 -11.72 -17.14 -2.70
C THR A 150 -11.28 -18.59 -2.57
N ALA A 151 -11.07 -19.27 -3.68
CA ALA A 151 -10.60 -20.66 -3.71
C ALA A 151 -9.14 -20.85 -3.24
N LYS A 152 -8.48 -19.78 -2.79
CA LYS A 152 -7.09 -19.79 -2.28
C LYS A 152 -6.09 -20.37 -3.26
N THR A 153 -6.21 -19.98 -4.52
CA THR A 153 -5.28 -20.31 -5.60
C THR A 153 -4.23 -19.20 -5.81
N GLY A 154 -3.28 -19.42 -6.71
CA GLY A 154 -2.35 -18.37 -7.13
C GLY A 154 -3.05 -17.17 -7.77
N ASP A 155 -4.10 -17.42 -8.57
CA ASP A 155 -4.91 -16.34 -9.13
C ASP A 155 -5.69 -15.58 -8.06
N SER A 156 -6.17 -16.27 -7.03
CA SER A 156 -6.78 -15.63 -5.84
C SER A 156 -5.80 -14.72 -5.11
N TYR A 157 -4.53 -15.12 -5.01
CA TYR A 157 -3.50 -14.30 -4.39
C TYR A 157 -3.18 -13.06 -5.25
N ALA A 158 -3.10 -13.21 -6.57
CA ALA A 158 -2.95 -12.08 -7.49
C ALA A 158 -4.15 -11.11 -7.40
N PHE A 159 -5.36 -11.64 -7.34
CA PHE A 159 -6.58 -10.85 -7.13
C PHE A 159 -6.53 -10.07 -5.80
N ALA A 160 -6.09 -10.72 -4.71
CA ALA A 160 -5.97 -10.08 -3.40
C ALA A 160 -5.00 -8.89 -3.43
N GLN A 161 -3.87 -9.03 -4.13
CA GLN A 161 -2.94 -7.92 -4.31
C GLN A 161 -3.57 -6.77 -5.10
N VAL A 162 -4.24 -7.06 -6.22
CA VAL A 162 -4.92 -6.05 -7.04
C VAL A 162 -6.02 -5.34 -6.25
N PHE A 163 -6.75 -6.06 -5.44
CA PHE A 163 -7.83 -5.49 -4.64
C PHE A 163 -7.30 -4.56 -3.53
N CYS A 164 -6.34 -5.02 -2.73
CA CYS A 164 -5.90 -4.32 -1.52
C CYS A 164 -4.70 -3.40 -1.73
N VAL A 165 -3.77 -3.76 -2.61
CA VAL A 165 -2.48 -3.08 -2.72
C VAL A 165 -2.46 -2.07 -3.88
N LEU A 166 -3.04 -2.44 -5.02
CA LEU A 166 -3.05 -1.60 -6.21
C LEU A 166 -3.61 -0.19 -6.00
N PRO A 167 -4.69 0.05 -5.22
CA PRO A 167 -5.19 1.41 -4.99
C PRO A 167 -4.14 2.36 -4.43
N SER A 168 -3.32 1.88 -3.48
CA SER A 168 -2.26 2.68 -2.88
C SER A 168 -1.13 2.97 -3.87
N LEU A 169 -0.75 1.99 -4.69
CA LEU A 169 0.21 2.19 -5.77
C LEU A 169 -0.29 3.21 -6.79
N MET A 170 -1.56 3.12 -7.17
CA MET A 170 -2.18 4.06 -8.11
C MET A 170 -2.20 5.49 -7.57
N LEU A 171 -2.47 5.66 -6.27
CA LEU A 171 -2.39 6.97 -5.61
C LEU A 171 -0.97 7.53 -5.66
N MET A 172 0.04 6.72 -5.35
CA MET A 172 1.44 7.17 -5.37
C MET A 172 1.89 7.52 -6.78
N LEU A 173 1.55 6.72 -7.77
CA LEU A 173 1.85 6.97 -9.17
C LEU A 173 1.15 8.25 -9.69
N ALA A 174 -0.13 8.41 -9.35
CA ALA A 174 -0.89 9.60 -9.70
C ALA A 174 -0.25 10.85 -9.08
N GLY A 175 0.10 10.77 -7.82
CA GLY A 175 0.79 11.85 -7.11
C GLY A 175 2.11 12.24 -7.76
N LEU A 176 2.93 11.25 -8.07
CA LEU A 176 4.23 11.48 -8.72
C LEU A 176 4.06 12.12 -10.10
N THR A 177 3.13 11.62 -10.92
CA THR A 177 2.85 12.18 -12.24
C THR A 177 2.38 13.64 -12.14
N ILE A 178 1.44 13.93 -11.22
CA ILE A 178 0.95 15.29 -11.00
C ILE A 178 2.08 16.21 -10.52
N LYS A 179 2.89 15.76 -9.56
CA LYS A 179 4.01 16.53 -9.00
C LYS A 179 5.04 16.88 -10.06
N ILE A 180 5.43 15.91 -10.88
CA ILE A 180 6.36 16.15 -12.00
C ILE A 180 5.75 17.13 -13.02
N GLY A 181 4.46 16.96 -13.35
CA GLY A 181 3.75 17.88 -14.23
C GLY A 181 3.68 19.30 -13.69
N GLN A 182 3.57 19.48 -12.37
CA GLN A 182 3.64 20.80 -11.71
C GLN A 182 5.05 21.40 -11.83
N MET A 183 6.10 20.61 -11.57
CA MET A 183 7.49 21.07 -11.65
C MET A 183 7.91 21.44 -13.09
N LEU A 184 7.37 20.74 -14.08
CA LEU A 184 7.60 21.00 -15.50
C LEU A 184 6.68 22.09 -16.09
N GLU A 185 5.81 22.69 -15.27
CA GLU A 185 4.84 23.71 -15.68
C GLU A 185 3.96 23.31 -16.89
N VAL A 186 3.59 22.03 -16.96
CA VAL A 186 2.84 21.48 -18.09
C VAL A 186 1.46 22.15 -18.20
N LYS A 187 1.16 22.73 -19.38
CA LYS A 187 -0.10 23.47 -19.63
C LYS A 187 -1.33 22.55 -19.51
N ASN A 188 -1.27 21.35 -20.06
CA ASN A 188 -2.40 20.42 -20.08
C ASN A 188 -2.21 19.29 -19.04
N LYS A 189 -2.40 19.64 -17.76
CA LYS A 189 -2.10 18.79 -16.60
C LYS A 189 -2.87 17.48 -16.62
N PHE A 190 -4.13 17.50 -17.04
CA PHE A 190 -4.97 16.29 -17.03
C PHE A 190 -4.51 15.26 -18.07
N TRP A 191 -4.24 15.66 -19.30
CA TRP A 191 -3.75 14.74 -20.32
C TRP A 191 -2.36 14.23 -20.02
N TYR A 192 -1.50 15.09 -19.49
CA TYR A 192 -0.18 14.66 -19.02
C TYR A 192 -0.30 13.58 -17.93
N PHE A 193 -1.16 13.83 -16.94
CA PHE A 193 -1.47 12.84 -15.91
C PHE A 193 -2.01 11.55 -16.53
N LEU A 194 -3.03 11.61 -17.36
CA LEU A 194 -3.69 10.43 -17.91
C LEU A 194 -2.72 9.58 -18.73
N ILE A 195 -1.90 10.19 -19.57
CA ILE A 195 -0.90 9.50 -20.39
C ILE A 195 0.16 8.85 -19.49
N GLY A 196 0.78 9.61 -18.58
CA GLY A 196 1.81 9.09 -17.70
C GLY A 196 1.31 8.00 -16.77
N PHE A 197 0.12 8.21 -16.19
CA PHE A 197 -0.54 7.24 -15.32
C PHE A 197 -0.87 5.93 -16.06
N SER A 198 -1.51 6.05 -17.24
CA SER A 198 -1.87 4.87 -18.05
C SER A 198 -0.64 4.12 -18.56
N TRP A 199 0.37 4.87 -19.01
CA TRP A 199 1.61 4.29 -19.52
C TRP A 199 2.28 3.36 -18.50
N VAL A 200 2.46 3.85 -17.25
CA VAL A 200 3.11 3.05 -16.20
C VAL A 200 2.24 1.86 -15.81
N LEU A 201 0.92 2.03 -15.66
CA LEU A 201 0.02 0.93 -15.29
C LEU A 201 -0.09 -0.15 -16.36
N THR A 202 -0.01 0.23 -17.64
CA THR A 202 -0.08 -0.72 -18.75
C THR A 202 1.29 -1.26 -19.14
N TYR A 203 2.37 -0.78 -18.50
CA TYR A 203 3.72 -1.24 -18.77
C TYR A 203 3.83 -2.76 -18.58
N PRO A 204 4.37 -3.50 -19.55
CA PRO A 204 4.33 -4.94 -19.55
C PRO A 204 4.88 -5.60 -18.28
N PHE A 205 5.98 -5.09 -17.73
CA PHE A 205 6.58 -5.66 -16.51
C PHE A 205 5.67 -5.49 -15.30
N LEU A 206 5.04 -4.31 -15.11
CA LEU A 206 4.13 -4.10 -13.99
C LEU A 206 2.90 -5.01 -14.13
N ARG A 207 2.34 -5.09 -15.34
CA ARG A 207 1.22 -5.98 -15.64
C ARG A 207 1.60 -7.45 -15.42
N MET A 208 2.75 -7.90 -15.93
CA MET A 208 3.22 -9.27 -15.71
C MET A 208 3.46 -9.57 -14.23
N SER A 209 4.07 -8.66 -13.48
CA SER A 209 4.27 -8.83 -12.04
C SER A 209 2.96 -9.00 -11.30
N ALA A 210 1.94 -8.19 -11.63
CA ALA A 210 0.60 -8.35 -11.05
C ALA A 210 -0.05 -9.68 -11.45
N MET A 211 0.07 -10.08 -12.72
CA MET A 211 -0.48 -11.34 -13.24
C MET A 211 0.21 -12.57 -12.65
N LEU A 212 1.49 -12.47 -12.32
CA LEU A 212 2.29 -13.54 -11.73
C LEU A 212 2.28 -13.50 -10.19
N ALA A 213 1.46 -12.63 -9.61
CA ALA A 213 1.36 -12.47 -8.16
C ALA A 213 2.70 -12.12 -7.48
N GLN A 214 3.58 -11.41 -8.18
CA GLN A 214 4.85 -10.93 -7.60
C GLN A 214 4.59 -9.78 -6.63
N PRO A 215 5.16 -9.80 -5.43
CA PRO A 215 5.01 -8.70 -4.46
C PRO A 215 5.89 -7.49 -4.76
N ASP A 216 6.69 -7.53 -5.83
CA ASP A 216 7.65 -6.46 -6.14
C ASP A 216 6.97 -5.10 -6.31
N TRP A 217 5.81 -5.07 -6.93
CA TRP A 217 5.04 -3.82 -7.09
C TRP A 217 4.48 -3.25 -5.78
N PHE A 218 4.40 -4.06 -4.72
CA PHE A 218 4.10 -3.58 -3.38
C PHE A 218 5.19 -2.62 -2.86
N GLY A 219 6.45 -2.97 -3.08
CA GLY A 219 7.58 -2.10 -2.72
C GLY A 219 7.59 -0.77 -3.50
N LEU A 220 7.04 -0.73 -4.73
CA LEU A 220 6.95 0.50 -5.52
C LEU A 220 6.07 1.57 -4.85
N ILE A 221 5.09 1.19 -4.01
CA ILE A 221 4.29 2.16 -3.24
C ILE A 221 5.22 3.02 -2.39
N PHE A 222 6.13 2.39 -1.67
CA PHE A 222 7.04 3.07 -0.76
C PHE A 222 8.16 3.79 -1.52
N ALA A 223 8.64 3.23 -2.64
CA ALA A 223 9.60 3.91 -3.52
C ALA A 223 9.01 5.23 -4.04
N PHE A 224 7.79 5.22 -4.56
CA PHE A 224 7.12 6.42 -5.03
C PHE A 224 6.76 7.38 -3.89
N ALA A 225 6.44 6.88 -2.70
CA ALA A 225 6.24 7.70 -1.52
C ALA A 225 7.54 8.45 -1.14
N ILE A 226 8.69 7.76 -1.12
CA ILE A 226 9.99 8.38 -0.87
C ILE A 226 10.28 9.46 -1.91
N LEU A 227 10.12 9.15 -3.20
CA LEU A 227 10.29 10.12 -4.29
C LEU A 227 9.40 11.34 -4.11
N LEU A 228 8.09 11.16 -3.89
CA LEU A 228 7.14 12.24 -3.68
C LEU A 228 7.50 13.15 -2.50
N LEU A 229 7.95 12.54 -1.41
CA LEU A 229 8.28 13.27 -0.19
C LEU A 229 9.64 13.99 -0.27
N THR A 230 10.51 13.60 -1.19
CA THR A 230 11.86 14.15 -1.29
C THR A 230 12.08 15.08 -2.48
N LEU A 231 11.25 15.03 -3.54
CA LEU A 231 11.42 15.81 -4.77
C LEU A 231 11.61 17.32 -4.55
N ASP A 232 10.92 17.91 -3.57
CA ASP A 232 10.99 19.33 -3.22
C ASP A 232 11.38 19.57 -1.76
N TYR A 233 11.84 18.52 -1.07
CA TYR A 233 12.20 18.61 0.34
C TYR A 233 13.57 19.23 0.51
N ARG A 234 13.63 20.27 1.34
CA ARG A 234 14.89 20.91 1.75
C ARG A 234 15.20 20.47 3.17
N PHE A 235 16.24 19.64 3.31
CA PHE A 235 16.66 19.14 4.64
C PHE A 235 17.16 20.24 5.59
N GLU A 236 17.41 21.43 5.09
CA GLU A 236 17.72 22.61 5.90
C GLU A 236 16.57 23.04 6.82
N LYS A 237 15.32 22.72 6.41
CA LYS A 237 14.12 22.95 7.20
C LYS A 237 13.51 21.64 7.61
N LEU A 238 13.75 21.24 8.86
CA LEU A 238 13.22 19.99 9.36
C LEU A 238 11.69 20.08 9.50
N GLU A 239 10.99 19.29 8.70
CA GLU A 239 9.54 19.09 8.79
C GLU A 239 9.29 17.73 9.45
N PRO A 240 9.03 17.65 10.78
CA PRO A 240 9.01 16.37 11.50
C PRO A 240 8.02 15.34 10.94
N GLY A 241 6.84 15.80 10.50
CA GLY A 241 5.83 14.92 9.91
C GLY A 241 6.28 14.29 8.58
N ARG A 242 6.90 15.10 7.72
CA ARG A 242 7.43 14.65 6.43
C ARG A 242 8.62 13.71 6.61
N PHE A 243 9.53 14.07 7.52
CA PHE A 243 10.66 13.22 7.89
C PHE A 243 10.20 11.85 8.41
N MET A 244 9.19 11.84 9.29
CA MET A 244 8.62 10.59 9.82
C MET A 244 8.03 9.73 8.69
N LEU A 245 7.32 10.32 7.73
CA LEU A 245 6.77 9.58 6.60
C LEU A 245 7.87 9.00 5.70
N ILE A 246 8.95 9.76 5.45
CA ILE A 246 10.13 9.27 4.72
C ILE A 246 10.74 8.07 5.45
N PHE A 247 10.92 8.17 6.77
CA PHE A 247 11.46 7.09 7.59
C PHE A 247 10.58 5.83 7.54
N LEU A 248 9.25 5.99 7.71
CA LEU A 248 8.31 4.88 7.65
C LEU A 248 8.26 4.23 6.26
N ALA A 249 8.28 5.02 5.19
CA ALA A 249 8.34 4.50 3.83
C ALA A 249 9.64 3.75 3.56
N THR A 250 10.77 4.27 4.07
CA THR A 250 12.09 3.61 3.97
C THR A 250 12.11 2.28 4.73
N ALA A 251 11.56 2.23 5.94
CA ALA A 251 11.45 0.99 6.69
C ALA A 251 10.54 -0.02 5.95
N ALA A 252 9.38 0.43 5.48
CA ALA A 252 8.42 -0.43 4.81
C ALA A 252 8.93 -1.01 3.49
N ILE A 253 9.70 -0.24 2.70
CA ILE A 253 10.26 -0.74 1.44
C ILE A 253 11.31 -1.84 1.70
N ILE A 254 12.15 -1.68 2.72
CA ILE A 254 13.15 -2.70 3.11
C ILE A 254 12.43 -3.96 3.62
N LEU A 255 11.34 -3.81 4.40
CA LEU A 255 10.53 -4.92 4.88
C LEU A 255 9.72 -5.59 3.76
N SER A 256 9.46 -4.91 2.67
CA SER A 256 8.73 -5.49 1.53
C SER A 256 9.58 -6.56 0.83
N ARG A 257 10.84 -6.26 0.57
CA ARG A 257 11.79 -7.18 -0.03
C ARG A 257 13.20 -6.68 0.20
N ARG A 258 14.10 -7.56 0.62
CA ARG A 258 15.49 -7.21 0.96
C ARG A 258 16.24 -6.53 -0.19
N TRP A 259 15.94 -6.88 -1.44
CA TRP A 259 16.53 -6.26 -2.62
C TRP A 259 16.30 -4.73 -2.73
N TYR A 260 15.25 -4.22 -2.12
CA TYR A 260 15.00 -2.79 -2.10
C TYR A 260 16.01 -2.00 -1.23
N LEU A 261 16.82 -2.70 -0.42
CA LEU A 261 17.92 -2.05 0.29
C LEU A 261 18.89 -1.38 -0.68
N TYR A 262 19.16 -2.00 -1.84
CA TYR A 262 20.01 -1.39 -2.88
C TYR A 262 19.41 -0.11 -3.45
N PHE A 263 18.10 -0.10 -3.68
CA PHE A 263 17.38 1.12 -4.07
C PHE A 263 17.53 2.20 -3.01
N VAL A 264 17.29 1.89 -1.76
CA VAL A 264 17.38 2.85 -0.63
C VAL A 264 18.78 3.44 -0.52
N VAL A 265 19.80 2.60 -0.51
CA VAL A 265 21.19 3.05 -0.42
C VAL A 265 21.57 3.91 -1.64
N GLY A 266 21.29 3.43 -2.85
CA GLY A 266 21.61 4.17 -4.08
C GLY A 266 20.86 5.49 -4.17
N TYR A 267 19.59 5.51 -3.78
CA TYR A 267 18.78 6.72 -3.81
C TYR A 267 19.31 7.79 -2.84
N TYR A 268 19.50 7.44 -1.56
CA TYR A 268 19.97 8.43 -0.57
C TYR A 268 21.41 8.86 -0.81
N PHE A 269 22.26 7.98 -1.34
CA PHE A 269 23.60 8.35 -1.76
C PHE A 269 23.55 9.39 -2.90
N SER A 270 22.74 9.15 -3.94
CA SER A 270 22.56 10.10 -5.04
C SER A 270 21.88 11.40 -4.62
N TYR A 271 21.07 11.36 -3.57
CA TYR A 271 20.41 12.55 -3.04
C TYR A 271 21.37 13.42 -2.19
N ALA A 272 22.37 12.79 -1.57
CA ALA A 272 23.37 13.49 -0.74
C ALA A 272 24.50 14.14 -1.55
N LEU A 273 24.68 13.76 -2.83
CA LEU A 273 25.66 14.37 -3.77
C LEU A 273 25.08 15.61 -4.44
#